data_4daa018bed2282cb1d15865360eb9b5d
#
_entry.id   4daa018bed2282cb1d15865360eb9b5d
#
_cell.length_a   1.000
_cell.length_b   1.000
_cell.length_c   1.000
_cell.angle_alpha   90.00
_cell.angle_beta   90.00
_cell.angle_gamma   90.00
#
_symmetry.space_group_name_H-M   'P 1'
#
loop_
_entity.id
_entity.type
_entity.pdbx_description
1 polymer ?
#
loop_
_entity_poly.entity_id
_entity_poly.type
_entity_poly.pdbx_seq_one_letter_code
_entity_poly.pdbx_strand_id
1 'polypeptide(L)'
;MSIDVIFLGLDGVLFDTEPPHLAACNAAFATAGLSVRWDARALRKAAATHGYARAINGALPPNLPARDKKRANDMADDKHREFHHAIVTAPPKALPAALALINDAIADGCKICIVTDLPAAAASALLSNAFGTDVNSLFTVVTGGASFDGAPGTGPYARALHAIGVQPSDAIAIDAGTPALRAAEEAGLWTVSIAPAQHGAEVVRPRQFITYEALRELHDSPFSHQAPHQASQIASPRQLAA
;
A
#
# COMPACT_ATOMS: atom_id res chain seq x y z
N MET A 1 -16.34 -20.09 4.59
CA MET A 1 -15.91 -19.66 3.24
C MET A 1 -14.41 -19.53 3.27
N SER A 2 -13.69 -19.92 2.22
CA SER A 2 -12.22 -19.79 2.19
C SER A 2 -11.84 -18.42 1.64
N ILE A 3 -10.73 -17.85 2.10
CA ILE A 3 -10.11 -16.70 1.45
C ILE A 3 -9.33 -17.23 0.25
N ASP A 4 -9.78 -16.92 -0.96
CA ASP A 4 -9.13 -17.42 -2.17
C ASP A 4 -7.97 -16.51 -2.60
N VAL A 5 -8.05 -15.21 -2.30
CA VAL A 5 -7.04 -14.22 -2.69
C VAL A 5 -6.81 -13.20 -1.57
N ILE A 6 -5.55 -12.92 -1.29
CA ILE A 6 -5.14 -11.75 -0.50
C ILE A 6 -4.50 -10.73 -1.43
N PHE A 7 -5.09 -9.54 -1.50
CA PHE A 7 -4.48 -8.36 -2.10
C PHE A 7 -3.59 -7.67 -1.07
N LEU A 8 -2.32 -7.55 -1.38
CA LEU A 8 -1.31 -7.04 -0.45
C LEU A 8 -0.63 -5.80 -1.04
N GLY A 9 -0.61 -4.70 -0.28
CA GLY A 9 0.16 -3.51 -0.64
C GLY A 9 1.66 -3.73 -0.51
N LEU A 10 2.47 -2.92 -1.17
CA LEU A 10 3.93 -2.94 -1.02
C LEU A 10 4.40 -1.98 0.07
N ASP A 11 4.04 -0.70 -0.10
CA ASP A 11 4.51 0.39 0.76
C ASP A 11 3.95 0.28 2.17
N GLY A 12 4.83 0.08 3.14
CA GLY A 12 4.43 -0.04 4.52
C GLY A 12 3.73 -1.34 4.89
N VAL A 13 3.53 -2.26 3.96
CA VAL A 13 2.93 -3.58 4.16
C VAL A 13 3.99 -4.66 4.02
N LEU A 14 4.50 -4.84 2.81
CA LEU A 14 5.54 -5.83 2.56
C LEU A 14 6.94 -5.28 2.84
N PHE A 15 7.15 -3.98 2.60
CA PHE A 15 8.42 -3.30 2.84
C PHE A 15 8.24 -2.02 3.65
N ASP A 16 9.22 -1.70 4.49
CA ASP A 16 9.33 -0.36 5.07
C ASP A 16 10.02 0.58 4.08
N THR A 17 9.21 1.22 3.26
CA THR A 17 9.66 2.14 2.20
C THR A 17 9.61 3.61 2.59
N GLU A 18 9.20 3.94 3.82
CA GLU A 18 9.12 5.33 4.27
C GLU A 18 10.47 6.07 4.18
N PRO A 19 11.60 5.49 4.64
CA PRO A 19 12.90 6.16 4.54
C PRO A 19 13.34 6.47 3.10
N PRO A 20 13.30 5.54 2.13
CA PRO A 20 13.64 5.86 0.74
C PRO A 20 12.68 6.84 0.09
N HIS A 21 11.37 6.82 0.42
CA HIS A 21 10.43 7.84 -0.07
C HIS A 21 10.76 9.23 0.45
N LEU A 22 11.11 9.35 1.73
CA LEU A 22 11.50 10.62 2.34
C LEU A 22 12.76 11.20 1.69
N ALA A 23 13.77 10.35 1.50
CA ALA A 23 15.01 10.75 0.85
C ALA A 23 14.76 11.22 -0.59
N ALA A 24 13.95 10.47 -1.35
CA ALA A 24 13.62 10.80 -2.73
C ALA A 24 12.82 12.12 -2.86
N CYS A 25 11.84 12.37 -1.98
CA CYS A 25 11.12 13.65 -1.96
C CYS A 25 12.08 14.82 -1.71
N ASN A 26 12.96 14.70 -0.71
CA ASN A 26 13.90 15.77 -0.37
C ASN A 26 14.95 15.99 -1.48
N ALA A 27 15.39 14.96 -2.17
CA ALA A 27 16.26 15.07 -3.32
C ALA A 27 15.56 15.80 -4.49
N ALA A 28 14.32 15.42 -4.80
CA ALA A 28 13.53 16.06 -5.85
C ALA A 28 13.25 17.55 -5.54
N PHE A 29 12.99 17.91 -4.28
CA PHE A 29 12.86 19.32 -3.87
C PHE A 29 14.15 20.10 -4.11
N ALA A 30 15.29 19.53 -3.76
CA ALA A 30 16.59 20.16 -3.98
C ALA A 30 16.89 20.34 -5.48
N THR A 31 16.63 19.33 -6.30
CA THR A 31 16.76 19.41 -7.77
C THR A 31 15.86 20.47 -8.36
N ALA A 32 14.64 20.63 -7.85
CA ALA A 32 13.70 21.66 -8.27
C ALA A 32 14.04 23.07 -7.73
N GLY A 33 15.14 23.22 -6.94
CA GLY A 33 15.54 24.49 -6.34
C GLY A 33 14.58 25.00 -5.27
N LEU A 34 13.85 24.09 -4.61
CA LEU A 34 12.94 24.43 -3.53
C LEU A 34 13.65 24.33 -2.18
N SER A 35 13.45 25.34 -1.31
CA SER A 35 13.98 25.33 0.07
C SER A 35 13.15 24.47 1.03
N VAL A 36 12.25 23.65 0.50
CA VAL A 36 11.42 22.73 1.28
C VAL A 36 12.24 21.50 1.65
N ARG A 37 12.14 21.09 2.90
CA ARG A 37 12.66 19.81 3.39
C ARG A 37 11.61 19.16 4.28
N TRP A 38 11.22 17.97 3.94
CA TRP A 38 10.29 17.19 4.76
C TRP A 38 11.02 16.34 5.80
N ASP A 39 10.34 16.16 6.92
CA ASP A 39 10.56 15.09 7.87
C ASP A 39 9.58 13.94 7.64
N ALA A 40 9.70 12.87 8.40
CA ALA A 40 8.80 11.73 8.32
C ALA A 40 7.32 12.10 8.56
N ARG A 41 7.06 13.09 9.40
CA ARG A 41 5.70 13.58 9.68
C ARG A 41 5.07 14.25 8.46
N ALA A 42 5.81 15.14 7.80
CA ALA A 42 5.35 15.82 6.60
C ALA A 42 5.09 14.82 5.47
N LEU A 43 5.98 13.84 5.28
CA LEU A 43 5.80 12.77 4.32
C LEU A 43 4.52 11.96 4.61
N ARG A 44 4.33 11.48 5.85
CA ARG A 44 3.14 10.71 6.22
C ARG A 44 1.85 11.49 6.02
N LYS A 45 1.83 12.79 6.36
CA LYS A 45 0.68 13.66 6.11
C LYS A 45 0.33 13.74 4.62
N ALA A 46 1.32 13.89 3.76
CA ALA A 46 1.12 13.93 2.31
C ALA A 46 0.70 12.55 1.76
N ALA A 47 1.32 11.47 2.24
CA ALA A 47 1.01 10.11 1.85
C ALA A 47 -0.41 9.68 2.26
N ALA A 48 -0.94 10.18 3.36
CA ALA A 48 -2.33 9.92 3.78
C ALA A 48 -3.36 10.40 2.74
N THR A 49 -3.02 11.42 1.94
CA THR A 49 -3.90 11.95 0.89
C THR A 49 -3.57 11.35 -0.48
N HIS A 50 -2.29 11.18 -0.80
CA HIS A 50 -1.83 10.90 -2.16
C HIS A 50 -1.24 9.49 -2.35
N GLY A 51 -1.03 8.72 -1.27
CA GLY A 51 -0.16 7.54 -1.27
C GLY A 51 1.33 7.91 -1.24
N TYR A 52 2.19 6.96 -0.88
CA TYR A 52 3.64 7.20 -0.81
C TYR A 52 4.27 7.49 -2.18
N ALA A 53 3.83 6.81 -3.23
CA ALA A 53 4.36 7.05 -4.57
C ALA A 53 4.15 8.51 -5.03
N ARG A 54 3.03 9.12 -4.64
CA ARG A 54 2.62 10.46 -5.05
C ARG A 54 2.66 11.50 -3.94
N ALA A 55 3.24 11.18 -2.79
CA ALA A 55 3.30 12.07 -1.64
C ALA A 55 3.86 13.46 -2.00
N ILE A 56 4.80 13.53 -2.96
CA ILE A 56 5.40 14.79 -3.41
C ILE A 56 4.37 15.82 -3.90
N ASN A 57 3.19 15.37 -4.37
CA ASN A 57 2.10 16.25 -4.77
C ASN A 57 1.56 17.08 -3.60
N GLY A 58 1.73 16.63 -2.36
CA GLY A 58 1.39 17.38 -1.15
C GLY A 58 2.24 18.65 -0.93
N ALA A 59 3.36 18.81 -1.63
CA ALA A 59 4.15 20.05 -1.64
C ALA A 59 3.64 21.09 -2.64
N LEU A 60 2.69 20.72 -3.50
CA LEU A 60 2.18 21.58 -4.56
C LEU A 60 0.87 22.26 -4.11
N PRO A 61 0.62 23.50 -4.57
CA PRO A 61 -0.68 24.14 -4.37
C PRO A 61 -1.80 23.31 -5.02
N PRO A 62 -2.99 23.24 -4.40
CA PRO A 62 -4.11 22.44 -4.94
C PRO A 62 -4.59 22.91 -6.32
N ASN A 63 -4.41 24.19 -6.65
CA ASN A 63 -4.79 24.80 -7.93
C ASN A 63 -3.55 25.25 -8.70
N LEU A 64 -2.69 24.31 -9.05
CA LEU A 64 -1.47 24.63 -9.78
C LEU A 64 -1.79 25.19 -11.18
N PRO A 65 -1.30 26.38 -11.55
CA PRO A 65 -1.47 26.92 -12.90
C PRO A 65 -0.94 25.95 -13.96
N ALA A 66 -1.57 25.94 -15.14
CA ALA A 66 -1.18 25.03 -16.22
C ALA A 66 0.30 25.15 -16.61
N ARG A 67 0.87 26.38 -16.54
CA ARG A 67 2.29 26.67 -16.80
C ARG A 67 3.25 25.95 -15.82
N ASP A 68 2.77 25.66 -14.61
CA ASP A 68 3.58 25.04 -13.55
C ASP A 68 3.41 23.53 -13.48
N LYS A 69 2.44 22.95 -14.24
CA LYS A 69 2.18 21.50 -14.31
C LYS A 69 3.40 20.72 -14.79
N LYS A 70 4.14 21.27 -15.78
CA LYS A 70 5.36 20.65 -16.26
C LYS A 70 6.38 20.48 -15.14
N ARG A 71 6.63 21.54 -14.36
CA ARG A 71 7.55 21.51 -13.23
C ARG A 71 7.10 20.51 -12.16
N ALA A 72 5.80 20.40 -11.92
CA ALA A 72 5.25 19.41 -10.99
C ALA A 72 5.50 17.97 -11.46
N ASN A 73 5.29 17.71 -12.77
CA ASN A 73 5.57 16.40 -13.36
C ASN A 73 7.07 16.09 -13.31
N ASP A 74 7.93 17.04 -13.72
CA ASP A 74 9.39 16.87 -13.67
C ASP A 74 9.85 16.51 -12.23
N MET A 75 9.28 17.14 -11.21
CA MET A 75 9.58 16.87 -9.81
C MET A 75 9.07 15.48 -9.36
N ALA A 76 7.93 15.02 -9.86
CA ALA A 76 7.42 13.69 -9.58
C ALA A 76 8.29 12.62 -10.25
N ASP A 77 8.74 12.85 -11.48
CA ASP A 77 9.65 11.97 -12.21
C ASP A 77 11.02 11.89 -11.51
N ASP A 78 11.56 13.04 -11.06
CA ASP A 78 12.78 13.09 -10.25
C ASP A 78 12.64 12.26 -8.97
N LYS A 79 11.54 12.42 -8.25
CA LYS A 79 11.25 11.64 -7.04
C LYS A 79 11.20 10.14 -7.33
N HIS A 80 10.55 9.72 -8.42
CA HIS A 80 10.48 8.30 -8.78
C HIS A 80 11.86 7.74 -9.14
N ARG A 81 12.69 8.51 -9.85
CA ARG A 81 14.06 8.12 -10.20
C ARG A 81 14.93 7.98 -8.96
N GLU A 82 14.89 8.95 -8.05
CA GLU A 82 15.63 8.93 -6.79
C GLU A 82 15.18 7.78 -5.88
N PHE A 83 13.87 7.54 -5.80
CA PHE A 83 13.33 6.40 -5.07
C PHE A 83 13.84 5.06 -5.63
N HIS A 84 13.75 4.89 -6.96
CA HIS A 84 14.23 3.69 -7.62
C HIS A 84 15.72 3.48 -7.37
N HIS A 85 16.52 4.54 -7.51
CA HIS A 85 17.97 4.49 -7.21
C HIS A 85 18.20 4.05 -5.74
N ALA A 86 17.50 4.63 -4.79
CA ALA A 86 17.65 4.31 -3.37
C ALA A 86 17.34 2.83 -3.07
N ILE A 87 16.23 2.29 -3.60
CA ILE A 87 15.85 0.89 -3.35
C ILE A 87 16.73 -0.14 -4.06
N VAL A 88 17.37 0.24 -5.16
CA VAL A 88 18.35 -0.62 -5.86
C VAL A 88 19.70 -0.61 -5.13
N THR A 89 20.13 0.55 -4.64
CA THR A 89 21.43 0.71 -3.96
C THR A 89 21.40 0.14 -2.54
N ALA A 90 20.31 0.35 -1.81
CA ALA A 90 20.11 -0.14 -0.46
C ALA A 90 18.67 -0.70 -0.32
N PRO A 91 18.44 -1.93 -0.79
CA PRO A 91 17.11 -2.52 -0.82
C PRO A 91 16.54 -2.68 0.59
N PRO A 92 15.30 -2.21 0.83
CA PRO A 92 14.61 -2.50 2.09
C PRO A 92 14.33 -4.00 2.20
N LYS A 93 14.49 -4.54 3.40
CA LYS A 93 14.13 -5.94 3.66
C LYS A 93 12.62 -6.07 3.77
N ALA A 94 12.09 -7.18 3.28
CA ALA A 94 10.69 -7.53 3.51
C ALA A 94 10.42 -7.69 5.01
N LEU A 95 9.25 -7.25 5.44
CA LEU A 95 8.84 -7.32 6.84
C LEU A 95 8.58 -8.79 7.24
N PRO A 96 9.19 -9.31 8.32
CA PRO A 96 9.05 -10.71 8.70
C PRO A 96 7.61 -11.16 8.89
N ALA A 97 6.76 -10.30 9.46
CA ALA A 97 5.36 -10.60 9.68
C ALA A 97 4.55 -10.70 8.36
N ALA A 98 4.91 -9.89 7.34
CA ALA A 98 4.31 -10.02 6.02
C ALA A 98 4.75 -11.32 5.33
N LEU A 99 6.01 -11.70 5.48
CA LEU A 99 6.53 -12.96 4.94
C LEU A 99 5.84 -14.17 5.59
N ALA A 100 5.62 -14.15 6.91
CA ALA A 100 4.91 -15.20 7.62
C ALA A 100 3.47 -15.35 7.09
N LEU A 101 2.73 -14.23 6.99
CA LEU A 101 1.38 -14.22 6.45
C LEU A 101 1.33 -14.78 5.01
N ILE A 102 2.26 -14.37 4.14
CA ILE A 102 2.34 -14.86 2.75
C ILE A 102 2.58 -16.38 2.73
N ASN A 103 3.53 -16.86 3.53
CA ASN A 103 3.85 -18.29 3.57
C ASN A 103 2.67 -19.12 4.07
N ASP A 104 2.00 -18.70 5.13
CA ASP A 104 0.84 -19.39 5.68
C ASP A 104 -0.34 -19.40 4.70
N ALA A 105 -0.59 -18.27 4.03
CA ALA A 105 -1.64 -18.15 3.03
C ALA A 105 -1.40 -19.06 1.81
N ILE A 106 -0.16 -19.06 1.29
CA ILE A 106 0.22 -19.94 0.16
C ILE A 106 0.13 -21.42 0.56
N ALA A 107 0.55 -21.77 1.77
CA ALA A 107 0.45 -23.14 2.28
C ALA A 107 -1.00 -23.64 2.35
N ASP A 108 -1.95 -22.74 2.59
CA ASP A 108 -3.41 -23.02 2.61
C ASP A 108 -4.07 -22.91 1.21
N GLY A 109 -3.27 -22.67 0.15
CA GLY A 109 -3.75 -22.57 -1.23
C GLY A 109 -4.30 -21.20 -1.63
N CYS A 110 -4.20 -20.20 -0.76
CA CYS A 110 -4.61 -18.84 -1.06
C CYS A 110 -3.62 -18.17 -2.05
N LYS A 111 -4.14 -17.42 -3.01
CA LYS A 111 -3.32 -16.66 -3.95
C LYS A 111 -2.96 -15.30 -3.37
N ILE A 112 -1.76 -14.84 -3.67
CA ILE A 112 -1.31 -13.49 -3.29
C ILE A 112 -1.25 -12.60 -4.53
N CYS A 113 -1.92 -11.46 -4.46
CA CYS A 113 -1.89 -10.44 -5.48
C CYS A 113 -1.31 -9.14 -4.90
N ILE A 114 -0.24 -8.64 -5.49
CA ILE A 114 0.38 -7.38 -5.08
C ILE A 114 -0.29 -6.22 -5.82
N VAL A 115 -0.81 -5.25 -5.07
CA VAL A 115 -1.39 -4.03 -5.61
C VAL A 115 -0.60 -2.84 -5.10
N THR A 116 -0.09 -2.01 -6.02
CA THR A 116 0.73 -0.86 -5.67
C THR A 116 0.58 0.27 -6.69
N ASP A 117 0.72 1.51 -6.26
CA ASP A 117 0.80 2.70 -7.11
C ASP A 117 2.25 3.05 -7.52
N LEU A 118 3.23 2.25 -7.08
CA LEU A 118 4.61 2.40 -7.53
C LEU A 118 4.75 2.15 -9.04
N PRO A 119 5.67 2.84 -9.71
CA PRO A 119 6.05 2.48 -11.07
C PRO A 119 6.52 1.02 -11.17
N ALA A 120 6.18 0.35 -12.27
CA ALA A 120 6.47 -1.08 -12.46
C ALA A 120 7.94 -1.46 -12.19
N ALA A 121 8.87 -0.62 -12.62
CA ALA A 121 10.31 -0.86 -12.40
C ALA A 121 10.67 -0.89 -10.91
N ALA A 122 10.08 0.01 -10.10
CA ALA A 122 10.33 0.07 -8.67
C ALA A 122 9.70 -1.13 -7.94
N ALA A 123 8.46 -1.47 -8.26
CA ALA A 123 7.78 -2.65 -7.71
C ALA A 123 8.55 -3.94 -8.04
N SER A 124 8.98 -4.10 -9.30
CA SER A 124 9.79 -5.25 -9.74
C SER A 124 11.13 -5.32 -9.01
N ALA A 125 11.83 -4.20 -8.84
CA ALA A 125 13.10 -4.17 -8.12
C ALA A 125 12.96 -4.61 -6.65
N LEU A 126 11.92 -4.12 -5.95
CA LEU A 126 11.63 -4.51 -4.57
C LEU A 126 11.34 -6.01 -4.46
N LEU A 127 10.45 -6.50 -5.29
CA LEU A 127 10.01 -7.90 -5.25
C LEU A 127 11.12 -8.85 -5.66
N SER A 128 11.83 -8.58 -6.76
CA SER A 128 12.93 -9.44 -7.22
C SER A 128 14.08 -9.50 -6.22
N ASN A 129 14.33 -8.41 -5.50
CA ASN A 129 15.36 -8.41 -4.46
C ASN A 129 14.98 -9.27 -3.25
N ALA A 130 13.70 -9.33 -2.89
CA ALA A 130 13.23 -10.09 -1.73
C ALA A 130 12.94 -11.57 -2.05
N PHE A 131 12.44 -11.86 -3.27
CA PHE A 131 11.92 -13.17 -3.66
C PHE A 131 12.65 -13.80 -4.86
N GLY A 132 13.68 -13.14 -5.39
CA GLY A 132 14.40 -13.61 -6.55
C GLY A 132 13.68 -13.32 -7.87
N THR A 133 14.07 -14.04 -8.95
CA THR A 133 13.54 -13.81 -10.30
C THR A 133 12.18 -14.43 -10.58
N ASP A 134 11.75 -15.36 -9.73
CA ASP A 134 10.49 -16.12 -9.93
C ASP A 134 9.26 -15.45 -9.30
N VAL A 135 9.32 -14.12 -9.15
CA VAL A 135 8.24 -13.32 -8.54
C VAL A 135 6.88 -13.58 -9.18
N ASN A 136 6.84 -13.73 -10.50
CA ASN A 136 5.60 -13.96 -11.24
C ASN A 136 4.98 -15.35 -11.03
N SER A 137 5.73 -16.31 -10.49
CA SER A 137 5.21 -17.62 -10.09
C SER A 137 4.57 -17.58 -8.69
N LEU A 138 4.98 -16.61 -7.87
CA LEU A 138 4.50 -16.44 -6.50
C LEU A 138 3.34 -15.45 -6.41
N PHE A 139 3.40 -14.38 -7.21
CA PHE A 139 2.46 -13.27 -7.11
C PHE A 139 1.93 -12.83 -8.46
N THR A 140 0.66 -12.44 -8.50
CA THR A 140 0.14 -11.59 -9.56
C THR A 140 0.41 -10.14 -9.18
N VAL A 141 1.26 -9.44 -9.92
CA VAL A 141 1.61 -8.03 -9.64
C VAL A 141 0.71 -7.12 -10.46
N VAL A 142 -0.06 -6.29 -9.76
CA VAL A 142 -0.84 -5.21 -10.37
C VAL A 142 -0.19 -3.89 -9.97
N THR A 143 0.59 -3.32 -10.87
CA THR A 143 1.13 -1.98 -10.66
C THR A 143 0.09 -0.93 -11.04
N GLY A 144 -0.20 -0.02 -10.13
CA GLY A 144 -1.17 1.04 -10.37
C GLY A 144 -0.78 1.99 -11.48
N GLY A 145 0.48 2.44 -11.60
CA GLY A 145 0.90 3.48 -12.57
C GLY A 145 -0.07 4.65 -12.71
N ALA A 146 -1.32 4.37 -12.42
CA ALA A 146 -2.44 5.27 -12.33
C ALA A 146 -2.84 5.45 -10.86
N SER A 147 -3.50 6.53 -10.58
CA SER A 147 -4.07 6.87 -9.29
C SER A 147 -4.95 5.74 -8.74
N PHE A 148 -4.97 5.57 -7.43
CA PHE A 148 -6.09 4.91 -6.76
C PHE A 148 -7.39 5.73 -6.93
N ASP A 149 -7.28 7.02 -7.29
CA ASP A 149 -8.40 7.90 -7.60
C ASP A 149 -8.90 7.61 -9.02
N GLY A 150 -9.86 6.75 -9.16
CA GLY A 150 -10.52 6.40 -10.41
C GLY A 150 -12.04 6.40 -10.27
N ALA A 151 -12.76 6.32 -11.39
CA ALA A 151 -14.19 6.06 -11.31
C ALA A 151 -14.43 4.70 -10.62
N PRO A 152 -15.51 4.55 -9.84
CA PRO A 152 -15.86 3.27 -9.23
C PRO A 152 -15.80 2.12 -10.25
N GLY A 153 -15.19 1.00 -9.88
CA GLY A 153 -15.03 -0.18 -10.74
C GLY A 153 -13.86 -0.12 -11.75
N THR A 154 -13.10 0.99 -11.82
CA THR A 154 -11.94 1.11 -12.73
C THR A 154 -10.60 1.14 -11.99
N GLY A 155 -10.61 1.17 -10.68
CA GLY A 155 -9.43 1.19 -9.83
C GLY A 155 -8.57 -0.07 -9.95
N PRO A 156 -7.34 -0.07 -9.38
CA PRO A 156 -6.42 -1.19 -9.48
C PRO A 156 -6.99 -2.48 -8.87
N TYR A 157 -7.73 -2.40 -7.78
CA TYR A 157 -8.36 -3.56 -7.15
C TYR A 157 -9.48 -4.16 -8.01
N ALA A 158 -10.33 -3.34 -8.62
CA ALA A 158 -11.37 -3.83 -9.53
C ALA A 158 -10.77 -4.53 -10.75
N ARG A 159 -9.70 -3.97 -11.32
CA ARG A 159 -8.97 -4.61 -12.42
C ARG A 159 -8.32 -5.93 -11.99
N ALA A 160 -7.75 -5.98 -10.79
CA ALA A 160 -7.12 -7.17 -10.24
C ALA A 160 -8.16 -8.29 -9.99
N LEU A 161 -9.30 -7.98 -9.39
CA LEU A 161 -10.42 -8.89 -9.22
C LEU A 161 -10.86 -9.50 -10.55
N HIS A 162 -11.05 -8.64 -11.55
CA HIS A 162 -11.44 -9.08 -12.90
C HIS A 162 -10.36 -9.96 -13.55
N ALA A 163 -9.08 -9.58 -13.44
CA ALA A 163 -7.97 -10.33 -14.04
C ALA A 163 -7.77 -11.71 -13.41
N ILE A 164 -8.02 -11.83 -12.11
CA ILE A 164 -7.88 -13.10 -11.35
C ILE A 164 -9.15 -13.95 -11.47
N GLY A 165 -10.30 -13.32 -11.76
CA GLY A 165 -11.61 -13.99 -11.85
C GLY A 165 -12.17 -14.39 -10.49
N VAL A 166 -11.92 -13.58 -9.44
CA VAL A 166 -12.40 -13.83 -8.07
C VAL A 166 -13.49 -12.83 -7.69
N GLN A 167 -14.44 -13.26 -6.86
CA GLN A 167 -15.46 -12.37 -6.31
C GLN A 167 -14.88 -11.57 -5.13
N PRO A 168 -15.34 -10.33 -4.90
CA PRO A 168 -14.89 -9.55 -3.74
C PRO A 168 -15.13 -10.24 -2.39
N SER A 169 -16.20 -11.06 -2.29
CA SER A 169 -16.52 -11.82 -1.07
C SER A 169 -15.49 -12.88 -0.69
N ASP A 170 -14.69 -13.33 -1.66
CA ASP A 170 -13.73 -14.42 -1.49
C ASP A 170 -12.29 -13.87 -1.40
N ALA A 171 -12.15 -12.56 -1.20
CA ALA A 171 -10.87 -11.87 -1.19
C ALA A 171 -10.79 -10.78 -0.10
N ILE A 172 -9.57 -10.53 0.37
CA ILE A 172 -9.27 -9.52 1.38
C ILE A 172 -8.15 -8.62 0.86
N ALA A 173 -8.25 -7.32 1.13
CA ALA A 173 -7.17 -6.36 0.88
C ALA A 173 -6.49 -5.95 2.19
N ILE A 174 -5.16 -6.02 2.22
CA ILE A 174 -4.33 -5.58 3.35
C ILE A 174 -3.45 -4.45 2.87
N ASP A 175 -3.61 -3.27 3.44
CA ASP A 175 -2.80 -2.10 3.08
C ASP A 175 -2.52 -1.20 4.30
N ALA A 176 -1.52 -0.34 4.16
CA ALA A 176 -1.16 0.68 5.14
C ALA A 176 -1.62 2.09 4.71
N GLY A 177 -1.95 2.28 3.46
CA GLY A 177 -2.29 3.57 2.85
C GLY A 177 -3.80 3.81 2.76
N THR A 178 -4.28 4.96 3.27
CA THR A 178 -5.70 5.34 3.18
C THR A 178 -6.25 5.35 1.74
N PRO A 179 -5.53 5.87 0.72
CA PRO A 179 -6.04 5.84 -0.65
C PRO A 179 -6.23 4.42 -1.19
N ALA A 180 -5.31 3.51 -0.88
CA ALA A 180 -5.38 2.12 -1.31
C ALA A 180 -6.54 1.37 -0.64
N LEU A 181 -6.71 1.53 0.69
CA LEU A 181 -7.82 0.93 1.43
C LEU A 181 -9.17 1.41 0.91
N ARG A 182 -9.32 2.72 0.66
CA ARG A 182 -10.54 3.26 0.06
C ARG A 182 -10.82 2.65 -1.32
N ALA A 183 -9.83 2.55 -2.18
CA ALA A 183 -9.99 1.96 -3.51
C ALA A 183 -10.35 0.47 -3.44
N ALA A 184 -9.86 -0.25 -2.42
CA ALA A 184 -10.24 -1.63 -2.17
C ALA A 184 -11.71 -1.75 -1.69
N GLU A 185 -12.14 -0.88 -0.76
CA GLU A 185 -13.52 -0.80 -0.29
C GLU A 185 -14.50 -0.46 -1.44
N GLU A 186 -14.13 0.50 -2.31
CA GLU A 186 -14.90 0.85 -3.51
C GLU A 186 -15.02 -0.31 -4.51
N ALA A 187 -14.05 -1.23 -4.51
CA ALA A 187 -14.10 -2.46 -5.28
C ALA A 187 -14.91 -3.58 -4.59
N GLY A 188 -15.46 -3.33 -3.40
CA GLY A 188 -16.27 -4.27 -2.63
C GLY A 188 -15.44 -5.26 -1.80
N LEU A 189 -14.14 -5.04 -1.67
CA LEU A 189 -13.26 -5.90 -0.88
C LEU A 189 -13.40 -5.63 0.61
N TRP A 190 -13.23 -6.67 1.38
CA TRP A 190 -12.97 -6.53 2.81
C TRP A 190 -11.54 -6.01 3.02
N THR A 191 -11.36 -5.02 3.90
CA THR A 191 -10.08 -4.34 4.06
C THR A 191 -9.53 -4.51 5.47
N VAL A 192 -8.21 -4.68 5.56
CA VAL A 192 -7.47 -4.69 6.81
C VAL A 192 -6.38 -3.63 6.75
N SER A 193 -6.44 -2.67 7.66
CA SER A 193 -5.42 -1.64 7.80
C SER A 193 -4.34 -2.07 8.78
N ILE A 194 -3.09 -2.01 8.33
CA ILE A 194 -1.91 -2.26 9.18
C ILE A 194 -1.09 -1.00 9.43
N ALA A 195 -1.64 0.18 9.10
CA ALA A 195 -0.98 1.45 9.36
C ALA A 195 -0.73 1.63 10.87
N PRO A 196 0.41 2.25 11.25
CA PRO A 196 0.63 2.64 12.63
C PRO A 196 -0.48 3.58 13.08
N ALA A 197 -1.07 3.34 14.25
CA ALA A 197 -1.99 4.30 14.83
C ALA A 197 -1.24 5.57 15.24
N GLN A 198 -1.73 6.73 14.80
CA GLN A 198 -1.11 8.02 15.05
C GLN A 198 -2.07 8.94 15.79
N HIS A 199 -1.54 9.70 16.76
CA HIS A 199 -2.23 10.84 17.35
C HIS A 199 -1.41 12.10 17.07
N GLY A 200 -1.91 12.96 16.18
CA GLY A 200 -1.14 14.11 15.68
C GLY A 200 0.15 13.67 14.96
N ALA A 201 1.31 13.98 15.57
CA ALA A 201 2.63 13.63 15.01
C ALA A 201 3.23 12.36 15.61
N GLU A 202 2.67 11.89 16.73
CA GLU A 202 3.23 10.79 17.51
C GLU A 202 2.63 9.46 17.07
N VAL A 203 3.48 8.45 16.92
CA VAL A 203 3.04 7.06 16.69
C VAL A 203 2.61 6.50 18.03
N VAL A 204 1.31 6.43 18.27
CA VAL A 204 0.73 5.95 19.54
C VAL A 204 0.77 4.42 19.61
N ARG A 205 0.68 3.75 18.46
CA ARG A 205 0.81 2.29 18.35
C ARG A 205 1.69 1.93 17.17
N PRO A 206 2.66 1.02 17.35
CA PRO A 206 3.43 0.49 16.24
C PRO A 206 2.51 -0.26 15.27
N ARG A 207 2.99 -0.44 14.05
CA ARG A 207 2.33 -1.26 13.02
C ARG A 207 2.08 -2.67 13.57
N GLN A 208 0.83 -3.09 13.62
CA GLN A 208 0.46 -4.45 14.01
C GLN A 208 0.08 -5.23 12.76
N PHE A 209 0.79 -6.31 12.53
CA PHE A 209 0.47 -7.24 11.44
C PHE A 209 -0.54 -8.27 11.94
N ILE A 210 -1.52 -8.59 11.10
CA ILE A 210 -2.47 -9.67 11.35
C ILE A 210 -1.88 -11.01 10.89
N THR A 211 -2.13 -12.09 11.63
CA THR A 211 -1.77 -13.44 11.19
C THR A 211 -2.78 -13.95 10.17
N TYR A 212 -2.38 -14.92 9.34
CA TYR A 212 -3.29 -15.55 8.39
C TYR A 212 -4.44 -16.28 9.08
N GLU A 213 -4.16 -16.96 10.21
CA GLU A 213 -5.18 -17.60 11.03
C GLU A 213 -6.24 -16.60 11.52
N ALA A 214 -5.82 -15.46 12.07
CA ALA A 214 -6.74 -14.42 12.51
C ALA A 214 -7.53 -13.79 11.35
N LEU A 215 -6.95 -13.69 10.14
CA LEU A 215 -7.69 -13.26 8.94
C LEU A 215 -8.81 -14.25 8.60
N ARG A 216 -8.54 -15.54 8.65
CA ARG A 216 -9.55 -16.59 8.39
C ARG A 216 -10.67 -16.54 9.41
N GLU A 217 -10.34 -16.49 10.69
CA GLU A 217 -11.34 -16.39 11.76
C GLU A 217 -12.26 -15.19 11.59
N LEU A 218 -11.69 -14.02 11.24
CA LEU A 218 -12.45 -12.81 10.99
C LEU A 218 -13.34 -12.95 9.74
N HIS A 219 -12.83 -13.52 8.67
CA HIS A 219 -13.56 -13.70 7.41
C HIS A 219 -14.71 -14.70 7.58
N ASP A 220 -14.53 -15.77 8.34
CA ASP A 220 -15.56 -16.79 8.61
C ASP A 220 -16.57 -16.34 9.67
N SER A 221 -16.36 -15.20 10.32
CA SER A 221 -17.28 -14.64 11.30
C SER A 221 -18.62 -14.25 10.64
N PRO A 222 -19.76 -14.59 11.25
CA PRO A 222 -21.09 -14.23 10.72
C PRO A 222 -21.33 -12.72 10.61
N PHE A 223 -20.44 -11.90 11.19
CA PHE A 223 -20.50 -10.43 11.12
C PHE A 223 -19.75 -9.85 9.91
N SER A 224 -18.90 -10.62 9.21
CA SER A 224 -18.13 -10.16 8.07
C SER A 224 -18.98 -9.80 6.84
N HIS A 225 -20.20 -10.33 6.76
CA HIS A 225 -21.11 -10.13 5.61
C HIS A 225 -22.13 -9.00 5.79
N GLN A 226 -22.09 -8.26 6.90
CA GLN A 226 -23.11 -7.27 7.26
C GLN A 226 -22.69 -5.80 7.14
N ALA A 227 -21.87 -5.38 6.29
CA ALA A 227 -21.66 -4.01 5.80
C ALA A 227 -20.20 -3.61 5.60
N PRO A 228 -19.86 -3.06 4.43
CA PRO A 228 -18.48 -2.60 4.14
C PRO A 228 -18.08 -1.29 4.85
N HIS A 229 -18.89 -0.73 5.72
CA HIS A 229 -18.68 0.63 6.25
C HIS A 229 -18.21 0.75 7.72
N GLN A 230 -17.94 -0.34 8.44
CA GLN A 230 -17.57 -0.24 9.87
C GLN A 230 -16.31 -0.98 10.31
N ALA A 231 -15.48 -1.50 9.40
CA ALA A 231 -14.27 -2.24 9.74
C ALA A 231 -13.09 -1.37 10.22
N SER A 232 -13.25 -0.04 10.38
CA SER A 232 -12.19 0.85 10.87
C SER A 232 -11.92 0.76 12.39
N GLN A 233 -12.57 -0.14 13.12
CA GLN A 233 -12.38 -0.31 14.57
C GLN A 233 -12.25 -1.78 14.96
N ILE A 234 -11.34 -2.52 14.40
CA ILE A 234 -11.02 -3.87 14.86
C ILE A 234 -9.75 -3.81 15.69
N ALA A 235 -10.00 -4.05 16.81
CA ALA A 235 -10.01 -4.91 17.97
C ALA A 235 -8.86 -4.59 18.90
N SER A 236 -9.17 -3.98 20.03
CA SER A 236 -8.32 -4.14 21.21
C SER A 236 -8.31 -5.62 21.61
N PRO A 237 -7.14 -6.21 21.94
CA PRO A 237 -7.02 -7.61 22.35
C PRO A 237 -7.78 -7.99 23.62
N ARG A 238 -8.57 -7.10 24.20
CA ARG A 238 -9.34 -7.33 25.43
C ARG A 238 -10.74 -7.93 25.22
N GLN A 239 -11.19 -8.14 23.98
CA GLN A 239 -12.51 -8.70 23.71
C GLN A 239 -12.49 -10.17 23.30
N LEU A 240 -11.31 -10.80 23.20
CA LEU A 240 -11.18 -12.22 22.91
C LEU A 240 -10.90 -13.08 24.16
N ALA A 241 -11.02 -12.50 25.36
CA ALA A 241 -10.90 -13.22 26.63
C ALA A 241 -12.14 -12.97 27.50
N ALA A 242 -13.27 -13.50 27.08
CA ALA A 242 -14.46 -13.72 27.90
C ALA A 242 -15.24 -14.94 27.40
#